data_1d224fd3ec12f6227c3041b70544bc22
#
_entry.id   1d224fd3ec12f6227c3041b70544bc22
#
_cell.length_a   1.000
_cell.length_b   1.000
_cell.length_c   1.000
_cell.angle_alpha   90.00
_cell.angle_beta   90.00
_cell.angle_gamma   90.00
#
_symmetry.space_group_name_H-M   'P 1'
#
loop_
_entity.id
_entity.type
_entity.pdbx_description
1 polymer ?
#
loop_
_entity_poly.entity_id
_entity_poly.type
_entity_poly.pdbx_seq_one_letter_code
_entity_poly.pdbx_strand_id
1 'polypeptide(L)'
;MSLRRFLGLWCWLTVLAICGVLFSPRVFLAAPQNSGFRVIRTIPLGGTGEWDYVTVDSDAKRIYIPRSTHIMVLDEDSGKVVGDLQGMNELHGVAVAPEFNRGFVTGNKSEKEGTVYIFDLKTLKLTNSIKSGSIDTDSLIYDPDTKHVFVNNGDGASLTVVDAATEKVVGSMKYNANPEAAVADGKGSIFNDLEDKGQVMEYDAKTLMVKHKYSTAPCTNPVGLAMDKTNRRLYIACRGKGRTAPGVLVVMNADDGKVVTSAPIAIGVDGTVFDPGTGDIFAPCRDSGDGKTGVTKIFHADTPDKISPVADVKTIYGARTISLDPKTHHVFLIGTEKNDPVAPTAKEPHPRPEPDPTTFQVIEIGK
;
A
#
# COMPACT_ATOMS: atom_id res chain seq x y z
N MET A 1 76.60 -55.83 15.82
CA MET A 1 77.22 -54.95 16.85
C MET A 1 76.44 -53.65 16.91
N SER A 2 75.93 -53.32 18.16
CA SER A 2 75.58 -52.01 18.70
C SER A 2 74.49 -51.18 17.96
N LEU A 3 73.26 -51.21 18.37
CA LEU A 3 72.59 -50.48 19.44
C LEU A 3 72.85 -48.95 19.45
N ARG A 4 71.76 -48.14 19.14
CA ARG A 4 71.32 -47.02 19.96
C ARG A 4 69.91 -46.55 19.57
N ARG A 5 69.06 -46.53 20.57
CA ARG A 5 67.68 -45.96 20.60
C ARG A 5 67.71 -44.44 20.56
N PHE A 6 66.75 -43.83 19.89
CA PHE A 6 66.29 -42.49 20.24
C PHE A 6 64.77 -42.45 20.17
N LEU A 7 64.17 -42.16 21.32
CA LEU A 7 62.77 -41.81 21.50
C LEU A 7 62.51 -40.45 20.88
N GLY A 8 61.51 -40.35 20.03
CA GLY A 8 60.94 -39.07 19.57
C GLY A 8 59.50 -38.95 20.04
N LEU A 9 59.26 -37.97 20.94
CA LEU A 9 58.01 -37.58 21.55
C LEU A 9 57.12 -36.93 20.47
N TRP A 10 55.96 -37.50 20.16
CA TRP A 10 54.97 -36.87 19.30
C TRP A 10 54.03 -36.10 20.19
N CYS A 11 54.10 -34.74 20.10
CA CYS A 11 53.18 -33.78 20.68
C CYS A 11 51.97 -33.65 19.75
N TRP A 12 50.82 -34.13 20.15
CA TRP A 12 49.54 -33.90 19.48
C TRP A 12 49.02 -32.53 19.92
N LEU A 13 49.08 -31.52 19.01
CA LEU A 13 48.38 -30.27 19.15
C LEU A 13 46.97 -30.42 18.54
N THR A 14 45.96 -30.63 19.38
CA THR A 14 44.56 -30.53 19.01
C THR A 14 44.17 -29.05 18.91
N VAL A 15 44.00 -28.55 17.69
CA VAL A 15 43.40 -27.23 17.43
C VAL A 15 41.89 -27.37 17.55
N LEU A 16 41.32 -26.93 18.66
CA LEU A 16 39.90 -26.73 18.81
C LEU A 16 39.47 -25.45 18.02
N ALA A 17 38.92 -25.65 16.82
CA ALA A 17 38.25 -24.60 16.11
C ALA A 17 36.89 -24.33 16.77
N ILE A 18 36.82 -23.30 17.62
CA ILE A 18 35.54 -22.79 18.15
C ILE A 18 34.86 -21.96 17.04
N CYS A 19 33.92 -22.57 16.32
CA CYS A 19 32.99 -21.83 15.48
C CYS A 19 32.06 -21.03 16.36
N GLY A 20 32.42 -19.78 16.67
CA GLY A 20 31.54 -18.81 17.30
C GLY A 20 30.44 -18.39 16.32
N VAL A 21 29.28 -19.02 16.45
CA VAL A 21 28.06 -18.49 15.80
C VAL A 21 27.69 -17.18 16.51
N LEU A 22 28.03 -16.07 15.88
CA LEU A 22 27.57 -14.75 16.32
C LEU A 22 26.06 -14.68 16.11
N PHE A 23 25.31 -15.07 17.12
CA PHE A 23 23.90 -14.69 17.24
C PHE A 23 23.86 -13.18 17.52
N SER A 24 23.70 -12.36 16.48
CA SER A 24 23.30 -10.98 16.67
C SER A 24 21.89 -10.99 17.25
N PRO A 25 21.65 -10.49 18.47
CA PRO A 25 20.30 -10.36 18.99
C PRO A 25 19.55 -9.36 18.08
N ARG A 26 18.53 -9.85 17.38
CA ARG A 26 17.56 -8.96 16.74
C ARG A 26 16.82 -8.26 17.88
N VAL A 27 17.21 -7.05 18.17
CA VAL A 27 16.48 -6.17 19.07
C VAL A 27 15.18 -5.82 18.35
N PHE A 28 14.11 -6.54 18.63
CA PHE A 28 12.76 -6.09 18.34
C PHE A 28 12.50 -4.91 19.27
N LEU A 29 12.63 -3.69 18.77
CA LEU A 29 12.17 -2.51 19.47
C LEU A 29 10.65 -2.63 19.55
N ALA A 30 10.14 -2.99 20.71
CA ALA A 30 8.71 -2.89 21.01
C ALA A 30 8.29 -1.42 20.90
N ALA A 31 7.14 -1.17 20.28
CA ALA A 31 6.57 0.17 20.25
C ALA A 31 6.30 0.67 21.67
N PRO A 32 6.45 1.98 21.95
CA PRO A 32 6.17 2.53 23.26
C PRO A 32 4.71 2.26 23.67
N GLN A 33 4.49 1.82 24.90
CA GLN A 33 3.17 1.38 25.40
C GLN A 33 2.13 2.50 25.56
N ASN A 34 2.40 3.76 25.21
CA ASN A 34 1.47 4.87 25.43
C ASN A 34 1.54 5.95 24.33
N SER A 35 1.38 5.53 23.07
CA SER A 35 1.41 6.48 21.93
C SER A 35 0.10 7.27 21.75
N GLY A 36 -0.98 6.87 22.43
CA GLY A 36 -2.35 7.39 22.22
C GLY A 36 -3.08 6.79 21.03
N PHE A 37 -2.38 6.21 20.04
CA PHE A 37 -3.02 5.60 18.86
C PHE A 37 -3.85 4.38 19.22
N ARG A 38 -5.09 4.36 18.70
CA ARG A 38 -6.04 3.26 18.87
C ARG A 38 -7.09 3.29 17.77
N VAL A 39 -7.86 2.24 17.64
CA VAL A 39 -9.14 2.29 16.93
C VAL A 39 -10.08 3.19 17.73
N ILE A 40 -10.46 4.32 17.15
CA ILE A 40 -11.34 5.32 17.80
C ILE A 40 -12.79 5.14 17.38
N ARG A 41 -13.04 4.58 16.20
CA ARG A 41 -14.38 4.29 15.71
C ARG A 41 -14.37 3.09 14.75
N THR A 42 -15.44 2.33 14.79
CA THR A 42 -15.78 1.30 13.81
C THR A 42 -17.15 1.58 13.24
N ILE A 43 -17.29 1.57 11.92
CA ILE A 43 -18.53 1.86 11.21
C ILE A 43 -18.97 0.58 10.50
N PRO A 44 -19.93 -0.20 11.05
CA PRO A 44 -20.45 -1.39 10.39
C PRO A 44 -21.29 -0.99 9.17
N LEU A 45 -21.01 -1.60 8.04
CA LEU A 45 -21.69 -1.33 6.78
C LEU A 45 -22.39 -2.57 6.22
N GLY A 46 -21.76 -3.73 6.33
CA GLY A 46 -22.24 -4.96 5.71
C GLY A 46 -22.25 -4.86 4.18
N GLY A 47 -23.14 -5.62 3.53
CA GLY A 47 -23.32 -5.62 2.08
C GLY A 47 -22.37 -6.61 1.37
N THR A 48 -22.67 -6.87 0.09
CA THR A 48 -21.94 -7.81 -0.76
C THR A 48 -20.80 -7.12 -1.51
N GLY A 49 -19.89 -7.88 -2.09
CA GLY A 49 -18.75 -7.43 -2.89
C GLY A 49 -17.45 -7.36 -2.08
N GLU A 50 -16.38 -7.63 -2.78
CA GLU A 50 -15.01 -7.40 -2.28
C GLU A 50 -14.73 -5.90 -2.19
N TRP A 51 -13.57 -5.55 -1.69
CA TRP A 51 -13.13 -4.15 -1.54
C TRP A 51 -11.64 -4.03 -1.87
N ASP A 52 -11.24 -2.78 -2.19
CA ASP A 52 -9.84 -2.49 -2.43
C ASP A 52 -9.45 -1.12 -1.85
N TYR A 53 -8.92 -0.16 -2.63
CA TYR A 53 -8.43 1.10 -2.11
C TYR A 53 -9.56 2.01 -1.59
N VAL A 54 -9.51 2.36 -0.31
CA VAL A 54 -10.39 3.39 0.28
C VAL A 54 -9.80 4.77 0.00
N THR A 55 -10.65 5.76 -0.26
CA THR A 55 -10.24 7.15 -0.50
C THR A 55 -11.00 8.11 0.39
N VAL A 56 -10.27 9.00 1.08
CA VAL A 56 -10.84 10.09 1.88
C VAL A 56 -10.71 11.40 1.10
N ASP A 57 -11.83 12.11 0.97
CA ASP A 57 -11.92 13.50 0.53
C ASP A 57 -12.14 14.38 1.77
N SER A 58 -11.06 14.87 2.35
CA SER A 58 -11.08 15.68 3.58
C SER A 58 -11.80 17.03 3.40
N ASP A 59 -11.86 17.56 2.17
CA ASP A 59 -12.53 18.84 1.92
C ASP A 59 -14.05 18.67 1.88
N ALA A 60 -14.52 17.60 1.26
CA ALA A 60 -15.94 17.26 1.21
C ALA A 60 -16.41 16.43 2.41
N LYS A 61 -15.49 15.97 3.29
CA LYS A 61 -15.74 15.05 4.40
C LYS A 61 -16.43 13.79 3.94
N ARG A 62 -15.84 13.13 2.95
CA ARG A 62 -16.39 11.91 2.34
C ARG A 62 -15.37 10.80 2.31
N ILE A 63 -15.84 9.58 2.55
CA ILE A 63 -15.07 8.36 2.39
C ILE A 63 -15.69 7.58 1.23
N TYR A 64 -14.89 7.32 0.19
CA TYR A 64 -15.29 6.53 -0.98
C TYR A 64 -14.73 5.11 -0.84
N ILE A 65 -15.60 4.12 -0.95
CA ILE A 65 -15.28 2.71 -0.73
C ILE A 65 -15.72 1.91 -1.95
N PRO A 66 -14.79 1.43 -2.78
CA PRO A 66 -15.13 0.53 -3.88
C PRO A 66 -15.53 -0.86 -3.34
N ARG A 67 -16.63 -1.40 -3.89
CA ARG A 67 -17.24 -2.68 -3.51
C ARG A 67 -17.56 -3.50 -4.76
N SER A 68 -16.55 -3.99 -5.47
CA SER A 68 -16.67 -4.78 -6.72
C SER A 68 -17.55 -4.14 -7.80
N THR A 69 -18.83 -3.90 -7.52
CA THR A 69 -19.84 -3.45 -8.51
C THR A 69 -20.38 -2.06 -8.26
N HIS A 70 -20.03 -1.43 -7.15
CA HIS A 70 -20.55 -0.14 -6.72
C HIS A 70 -19.56 0.61 -5.82
N ILE A 71 -19.77 1.91 -5.66
CA ILE A 71 -19.03 2.74 -4.70
C ILE A 71 -19.98 3.15 -3.59
N MET A 72 -19.67 2.73 -2.36
CA MET A 72 -20.32 3.29 -1.17
C MET A 72 -19.64 4.61 -0.82
N VAL A 73 -20.43 5.65 -0.54
CA VAL A 73 -19.93 6.96 -0.10
C VAL A 73 -20.47 7.24 1.29
N LEU A 74 -19.57 7.48 2.23
CA LEU A 74 -19.93 7.84 3.59
C LEU A 74 -19.67 9.31 3.84
N ASP A 75 -20.49 9.90 4.69
CA ASP A 75 -20.16 11.13 5.41
C ASP A 75 -19.17 10.77 6.53
N GLU A 76 -18.03 11.41 6.53
CA GLU A 76 -16.91 11.07 7.41
C GLU A 76 -17.26 11.31 8.90
N ASP A 77 -17.91 12.44 9.20
CA ASP A 77 -18.23 12.83 10.56
C ASP A 77 -19.26 11.87 11.20
N SER A 78 -20.33 11.56 10.48
CA SER A 78 -21.43 10.74 11.00
C SER A 78 -21.26 9.24 10.74
N GLY A 79 -20.42 8.84 9.77
CA GLY A 79 -20.30 7.46 9.29
C GLY A 79 -21.52 6.96 8.51
N LYS A 80 -22.48 7.83 8.16
CA LYS A 80 -23.67 7.43 7.42
C LYS A 80 -23.38 7.30 5.94
N VAL A 81 -23.98 6.30 5.30
CA VAL A 81 -23.96 6.17 3.84
C VAL A 81 -24.78 7.31 3.23
N VAL A 82 -24.16 8.15 2.42
CA VAL A 82 -24.77 9.29 1.73
C VAL A 82 -24.86 9.08 0.22
N GLY A 83 -24.26 8.00 -0.30
CA GLY A 83 -24.34 7.62 -1.69
C GLY A 83 -23.98 6.15 -1.89
N ASP A 84 -24.56 5.58 -2.94
CA ASP A 84 -24.29 4.22 -3.41
C ASP A 84 -24.38 4.21 -4.93
N LEU A 85 -23.23 4.30 -5.60
CA LEU A 85 -23.12 4.45 -7.05
C LEU A 85 -23.05 3.06 -7.68
N GLN A 86 -24.13 2.64 -8.28
CA GLN A 86 -24.27 1.31 -8.91
C GLN A 86 -23.87 1.32 -10.40
N GLY A 87 -23.75 0.14 -11.01
CA GLY A 87 -23.61 -0.02 -12.46
C GLY A 87 -22.16 -0.07 -12.96
N MET A 88 -21.24 -0.44 -12.10
CA MET A 88 -19.82 -0.62 -12.39
C MET A 88 -19.43 -2.10 -12.21
N ASN A 89 -18.18 -2.47 -12.51
CA ASN A 89 -17.71 -3.84 -12.36
C ASN A 89 -16.20 -3.89 -12.04
N GLU A 90 -15.81 -4.84 -11.17
CA GLU A 90 -14.45 -5.09 -10.72
C GLU A 90 -13.72 -3.81 -10.32
N LEU A 91 -14.25 -3.12 -9.32
CA LEU A 91 -13.73 -1.82 -8.88
C LEU A 91 -12.55 -1.96 -7.95
N HIS A 92 -11.56 -1.04 -8.12
CA HIS A 92 -10.34 -1.00 -7.33
C HIS A 92 -10.15 0.33 -6.58
N GLY A 93 -9.97 1.45 -7.27
CA GLY A 93 -9.61 2.72 -6.66
C GLY A 93 -10.53 3.89 -7.05
N VAL A 94 -10.48 4.93 -6.23
CA VAL A 94 -11.18 6.21 -6.47
C VAL A 94 -10.19 7.36 -6.35
N ALA A 95 -10.25 8.31 -7.29
CA ALA A 95 -9.59 9.59 -7.17
C ALA A 95 -10.59 10.72 -7.40
N VAL A 96 -10.41 11.85 -6.69
CA VAL A 96 -11.29 13.01 -6.81
C VAL A 96 -10.55 14.19 -7.41
N ALA A 97 -11.22 14.91 -8.32
CA ALA A 97 -10.78 16.15 -8.92
C ALA A 97 -11.83 17.25 -8.63
N PRO A 98 -11.79 17.86 -7.43
CA PRO A 98 -12.85 18.72 -6.92
C PRO A 98 -13.12 19.94 -7.78
N GLU A 99 -12.09 20.55 -8.37
CA GLU A 99 -12.23 21.71 -9.25
C GLU A 99 -13.04 21.45 -10.50
N PHE A 100 -13.14 20.19 -10.93
CA PHE A 100 -13.99 19.76 -12.06
C PHE A 100 -15.29 19.12 -11.58
N ASN A 101 -15.52 19.03 -10.26
CA ASN A 101 -16.66 18.33 -9.65
C ASN A 101 -16.74 16.86 -10.12
N ARG A 102 -15.61 16.18 -10.27
CA ARG A 102 -15.51 14.82 -10.81
C ARG A 102 -14.78 13.86 -9.89
N GLY A 103 -15.32 12.66 -9.80
CA GLY A 103 -14.64 11.49 -9.27
C GLY A 103 -14.35 10.49 -10.38
N PHE A 104 -13.23 9.81 -10.28
CA PHE A 104 -12.75 8.79 -11.20
C PHE A 104 -12.62 7.48 -10.46
N VAL A 105 -13.08 6.39 -11.07
CA VAL A 105 -13.06 5.05 -10.47
C VAL A 105 -12.45 4.08 -11.46
N THR A 106 -11.46 3.34 -11.02
CA THR A 106 -10.88 2.24 -11.82
C THR A 106 -11.68 0.97 -11.63
N GLY A 107 -11.74 0.19 -12.71
CA GLY A 107 -12.37 -1.12 -12.71
C GLY A 107 -12.26 -1.78 -14.08
N ASN A 108 -12.84 -2.95 -14.22
CA ASN A 108 -12.79 -3.74 -15.44
C ASN A 108 -14.21 -4.07 -15.88
N LYS A 109 -14.56 -3.74 -17.11
CA LYS A 109 -15.85 -4.17 -17.70
C LYS A 109 -15.86 -5.66 -18.00
N SER A 110 -14.68 -6.21 -18.26
CA SER A 110 -14.40 -7.64 -18.43
C SER A 110 -12.90 -7.88 -18.25
N GLU A 111 -12.46 -9.12 -18.17
CA GLU A 111 -11.04 -9.52 -18.13
C GLU A 111 -10.18 -8.92 -19.27
N LYS A 112 -10.82 -8.41 -20.33
CA LYS A 112 -10.15 -7.86 -21.52
C LYS A 112 -10.35 -6.36 -21.71
N GLU A 113 -11.10 -5.70 -20.84
CA GLU A 113 -11.43 -4.27 -21.01
C GLU A 113 -11.40 -3.55 -19.69
N GLY A 114 -10.26 -2.90 -19.41
CA GLY A 114 -10.13 -1.95 -18.32
C GLY A 114 -10.92 -0.67 -18.59
N THR A 115 -11.52 -0.13 -17.56
CA THR A 115 -12.46 0.98 -17.63
C THR A 115 -12.19 1.99 -16.52
N VAL A 116 -12.27 3.27 -16.86
CA VAL A 116 -12.33 4.36 -15.87
C VAL A 116 -13.75 4.91 -15.90
N TYR A 117 -14.48 4.73 -14.80
CA TYR A 117 -15.80 5.29 -14.61
C TYR A 117 -15.68 6.70 -14.05
N ILE A 118 -16.60 7.57 -14.42
CA ILE A 118 -16.59 8.99 -14.01
C ILE A 118 -17.92 9.32 -13.37
N PHE A 119 -17.90 10.03 -12.24
CA PHE A 119 -19.11 10.45 -11.55
C PHE A 119 -19.03 11.91 -11.08
N ASP A 120 -20.18 12.50 -10.92
CA ASP A 120 -20.34 13.86 -10.38
C ASP A 120 -20.25 13.83 -8.85
N LEU A 121 -19.33 14.60 -8.27
CA LEU A 121 -19.08 14.62 -6.83
C LEU A 121 -20.26 15.17 -6.01
N LYS A 122 -21.06 16.06 -6.56
CA LYS A 122 -22.20 16.67 -5.84
C LYS A 122 -23.42 15.75 -5.84
N THR A 123 -23.74 15.19 -7.00
CA THR A 123 -24.95 14.38 -7.17
C THR A 123 -24.72 12.90 -6.89
N LEU A 124 -23.46 12.46 -6.82
CA LEU A 124 -23.04 11.06 -6.66
C LEU A 124 -23.69 10.15 -7.71
N LYS A 125 -23.69 10.59 -8.99
CA LYS A 125 -24.20 9.83 -10.12
C LYS A 125 -23.11 9.60 -11.16
N LEU A 126 -23.09 8.42 -11.74
CA LEU A 126 -22.26 8.15 -12.91
C LEU A 126 -22.65 9.10 -14.05
N THR A 127 -21.63 9.71 -14.66
CA THR A 127 -21.80 10.62 -15.80
C THR A 127 -21.20 10.06 -17.07
N ASN A 128 -20.12 9.28 -16.95
CA ASN A 128 -19.41 8.75 -18.11
C ASN A 128 -18.62 7.47 -17.74
N SER A 129 -18.14 6.78 -18.77
CA SER A 129 -17.12 5.75 -18.65
C SER A 129 -16.24 5.73 -19.90
N ILE A 130 -14.95 5.55 -19.72
CA ILE A 130 -13.95 5.53 -20.80
C ILE A 130 -13.12 4.25 -20.70
N LYS A 131 -12.71 3.71 -21.85
CA LYS A 131 -11.79 2.57 -21.88
C LYS A 131 -10.41 3.04 -21.49
N SER A 132 -9.73 2.31 -20.60
CA SER A 132 -8.33 2.60 -20.28
C SER A 132 -7.38 2.28 -21.45
N GLY A 133 -7.80 1.44 -22.37
CA GLY A 133 -6.97 0.93 -23.47
C GLY A 133 -6.04 -0.21 -23.01
N SER A 134 -6.24 -0.74 -21.83
CA SER A 134 -5.48 -1.82 -21.21
C SER A 134 -6.41 -2.82 -20.49
N ILE A 135 -5.84 -3.72 -19.72
CA ILE A 135 -6.54 -4.66 -18.85
C ILE A 135 -6.09 -4.43 -17.41
N ASP A 136 -6.85 -4.94 -16.46
CA ASP A 136 -6.55 -4.86 -15.03
C ASP A 136 -6.28 -3.42 -14.59
N THR A 137 -7.31 -2.57 -14.79
CA THR A 137 -7.26 -1.15 -14.45
C THR A 137 -7.45 -0.99 -12.94
N ASP A 138 -6.36 -0.73 -12.24
CA ASP A 138 -6.20 -0.91 -10.80
C ASP A 138 -6.08 0.42 -10.05
N SER A 139 -4.93 0.76 -9.51
CA SER A 139 -4.73 1.97 -8.73
C SER A 139 -4.74 3.24 -9.59
N LEU A 140 -5.06 4.38 -8.97
CA LEU A 140 -5.04 5.67 -9.65
C LEU A 140 -4.72 6.80 -8.69
N ILE A 141 -4.17 7.88 -9.24
CA ILE A 141 -4.01 9.15 -8.53
C ILE A 141 -4.47 10.31 -9.41
N TYR A 142 -4.99 11.36 -8.78
CA TYR A 142 -5.19 12.66 -9.42
C TYR A 142 -4.02 13.57 -9.07
N ASP A 143 -3.40 14.18 -10.09
CA ASP A 143 -2.37 15.19 -9.91
C ASP A 143 -2.94 16.58 -10.22
N PRO A 144 -3.08 17.45 -9.20
CA PRO A 144 -3.66 18.78 -9.38
C PRO A 144 -2.78 19.73 -10.20
N ASP A 145 -1.47 19.46 -10.35
CA ASP A 145 -0.57 20.33 -11.12
C ASP A 145 -0.75 20.13 -12.64
N THR A 146 -0.92 18.89 -13.08
CA THR A 146 -1.18 18.58 -14.49
C THR A 146 -2.66 18.53 -14.84
N LYS A 147 -3.57 18.43 -13.84
CA LYS A 147 -5.01 18.18 -14.00
C LYS A 147 -5.29 16.81 -14.65
N HIS A 148 -4.39 15.87 -14.46
CA HIS A 148 -4.50 14.52 -15.00
C HIS A 148 -4.75 13.49 -13.92
N VAL A 149 -5.48 12.45 -14.30
CA VAL A 149 -5.60 11.21 -13.54
C VAL A 149 -4.64 10.18 -14.15
N PHE A 150 -3.72 9.69 -13.34
CA PHE A 150 -2.76 8.65 -13.70
C PHE A 150 -3.32 7.32 -13.22
N VAL A 151 -3.56 6.42 -14.16
CA VAL A 151 -4.25 5.14 -13.95
C VAL A 151 -3.29 4.01 -14.23
N ASN A 152 -2.96 3.24 -13.23
CA ASN A 152 -2.13 2.04 -13.34
C ASN A 152 -2.98 0.86 -13.84
N ASN A 153 -2.43 0.10 -14.77
CA ASN A 153 -3.02 -1.13 -15.26
C ASN A 153 -2.06 -2.27 -14.90
N GLY A 154 -2.39 -3.02 -13.85
CA GLY A 154 -1.52 -4.03 -13.23
C GLY A 154 -1.02 -5.07 -14.23
N ASP A 155 -1.80 -6.09 -14.53
CA ASP A 155 -1.44 -7.12 -15.51
C ASP A 155 -1.27 -6.57 -16.94
N GLY A 156 -1.88 -5.42 -17.22
CA GLY A 156 -1.67 -4.67 -18.46
C GLY A 156 -0.28 -4.02 -18.57
N ALA A 157 0.50 -4.02 -17.48
CA ALA A 157 1.87 -3.50 -17.38
C ALA A 157 2.03 -2.12 -18.00
N SER A 158 1.07 -1.22 -17.74
CA SER A 158 0.99 0.09 -18.41
C SER A 158 0.35 1.17 -17.56
N LEU A 159 0.55 2.41 -17.99
CA LEU A 159 -0.10 3.61 -17.50
C LEU A 159 -1.09 4.12 -18.55
N THR A 160 -2.25 4.56 -18.10
CA THR A 160 -3.18 5.38 -18.87
C THR A 160 -3.32 6.75 -18.20
N VAL A 161 -3.27 7.82 -18.96
CA VAL A 161 -3.41 9.18 -18.44
C VAL A 161 -4.69 9.80 -19.00
N VAL A 162 -5.55 10.25 -18.08
CA VAL A 162 -6.84 10.86 -18.38
C VAL A 162 -6.82 12.33 -18.00
N ASP A 163 -7.17 13.21 -18.91
CA ASP A 163 -7.41 14.63 -18.62
C ASP A 163 -8.74 14.80 -17.85
N ALA A 164 -8.66 15.30 -16.62
CA ALA A 164 -9.82 15.38 -15.72
C ALA A 164 -10.88 16.39 -16.19
N ALA A 165 -10.51 17.40 -16.96
CA ALA A 165 -11.45 18.40 -17.47
C ALA A 165 -12.22 17.90 -18.69
N THR A 166 -11.57 17.17 -19.59
CA THR A 166 -12.16 16.74 -20.87
C THR A 166 -12.63 15.28 -20.86
N GLU A 167 -12.28 14.52 -19.82
CA GLU A 167 -12.58 13.08 -19.68
C GLU A 167 -12.04 12.23 -20.84
N LYS A 168 -10.88 12.61 -21.37
CA LYS A 168 -10.25 11.90 -22.49
C LYS A 168 -8.93 11.30 -22.08
N VAL A 169 -8.62 10.14 -22.65
CA VAL A 169 -7.26 9.60 -22.59
C VAL A 169 -6.34 10.51 -23.40
N VAL A 170 -5.33 11.07 -22.76
CA VAL A 170 -4.36 12.01 -23.34
C VAL A 170 -2.95 11.46 -23.42
N GLY A 171 -2.70 10.32 -22.78
CA GLY A 171 -1.39 9.67 -22.80
C GLY A 171 -1.44 8.23 -22.33
N SER A 172 -0.40 7.48 -22.66
CA SER A 172 -0.17 6.13 -22.14
C SER A 172 1.31 5.79 -22.19
N MET A 173 1.75 4.89 -21.31
CA MET A 173 3.13 4.40 -21.26
C MET A 173 3.14 2.91 -20.89
N LYS A 174 4.05 2.14 -21.47
CA LYS A 174 4.30 0.76 -21.04
C LYS A 174 5.39 0.73 -19.98
N TYR A 175 5.10 0.06 -18.89
CA TYR A 175 6.06 -0.11 -17.79
C TYR A 175 6.99 -1.30 -18.01
N ASN A 176 6.51 -2.37 -18.67
CA ASN A 176 7.14 -3.70 -18.71
C ASN A 176 7.33 -4.29 -17.30
N ALA A 177 6.43 -3.98 -16.41
CA ALA A 177 6.39 -4.34 -15.01
C ALA A 177 4.96 -4.15 -14.49
N ASN A 178 4.62 -4.75 -13.35
CA ASN A 178 3.35 -4.56 -12.64
C ASN A 178 3.40 -3.26 -11.82
N PRO A 179 2.71 -2.19 -12.25
CA PRO A 179 2.57 -0.99 -11.43
C PRO A 179 1.51 -1.22 -10.34
N GLU A 180 1.76 -0.71 -9.14
CA GLU A 180 0.82 -0.79 -8.03
C GLU A 180 0.47 0.62 -7.53
N ALA A 181 1.16 1.16 -6.54
CA ALA A 181 0.89 2.48 -5.99
C ALA A 181 1.70 3.59 -6.67
N ALA A 182 1.12 4.80 -6.71
CA ALA A 182 1.80 5.98 -7.24
C ALA A 182 1.62 7.20 -6.33
N VAL A 183 2.57 8.14 -6.39
CA VAL A 183 2.47 9.46 -5.76
C VAL A 183 3.01 10.55 -6.67
N ALA A 184 2.35 11.71 -6.67
CA ALA A 184 2.85 12.93 -7.31
C ALA A 184 3.67 13.76 -6.32
N ASP A 185 4.83 14.26 -6.75
CA ASP A 185 5.69 15.08 -5.89
C ASP A 185 5.26 16.57 -5.82
N GLY A 186 4.28 16.97 -6.64
CA GLY A 186 3.86 18.37 -6.77
C GLY A 186 4.91 19.27 -7.40
N LYS A 187 5.88 18.69 -8.11
CA LYS A 187 6.95 19.41 -8.83
C LYS A 187 7.18 18.87 -10.24
N GLY A 188 6.21 18.10 -10.75
CA GLY A 188 6.20 17.54 -12.09
C GLY A 188 6.80 16.14 -12.22
N SER A 189 7.01 15.43 -11.13
CA SER A 189 7.35 14.00 -11.12
C SER A 189 6.25 13.15 -10.52
N ILE A 190 6.04 12.00 -11.11
CA ILE A 190 5.27 10.90 -10.53
C ILE A 190 6.26 9.78 -10.17
N PHE A 191 6.11 9.26 -8.96
CA PHE A 191 6.79 8.05 -8.52
C PHE A 191 5.77 6.91 -8.50
N ASN A 192 6.15 5.76 -9.05
CA ASN A 192 5.30 4.58 -9.12
C ASN A 192 6.10 3.35 -8.71
N ASP A 193 5.61 2.57 -7.80
CA ASP A 193 6.23 1.30 -7.48
C ASP A 193 5.93 0.25 -8.57
N LEU A 194 6.89 -0.65 -8.75
CA LEU A 194 6.82 -1.75 -9.70
C LEU A 194 6.96 -3.05 -8.91
N GLU A 195 5.79 -3.65 -8.58
CA GLU A 195 5.66 -4.75 -7.63
C GLU A 195 6.58 -5.92 -7.96
N ASP A 196 6.57 -6.39 -9.21
CA ASP A 196 7.31 -7.57 -9.67
C ASP A 196 8.81 -7.34 -9.92
N LYS A 197 9.28 -6.07 -9.81
CA LYS A 197 10.67 -5.71 -10.05
C LYS A 197 11.43 -5.26 -8.79
N GLY A 198 10.73 -5.03 -7.67
CA GLY A 198 11.35 -4.44 -6.48
C GLY A 198 11.97 -3.07 -6.79
N GLN A 199 11.23 -2.23 -7.49
CA GLN A 199 11.68 -0.92 -7.95
C GLN A 199 10.62 0.16 -7.71
N VAL A 200 11.08 1.41 -7.62
CA VAL A 200 10.27 2.60 -7.84
C VAL A 200 10.75 3.29 -9.12
N MET A 201 9.83 3.65 -9.98
CA MET A 201 10.09 4.40 -11.20
C MET A 201 9.66 5.85 -11.03
N GLU A 202 10.53 6.78 -11.41
CA GLU A 202 10.23 8.20 -11.54
C GLU A 202 10.03 8.54 -13.01
N TYR A 203 8.95 9.25 -13.33
CA TYR A 203 8.72 9.79 -14.67
C TYR A 203 8.14 11.22 -14.60
N ASP A 204 8.34 11.96 -15.69
CA ASP A 204 7.80 13.30 -15.84
C ASP A 204 6.29 13.25 -16.06
N ALA A 205 5.52 13.98 -15.27
CA ALA A 205 4.07 13.94 -15.26
C ALA A 205 3.41 14.48 -16.56
N LYS A 206 4.14 15.31 -17.34
CA LYS A 206 3.62 15.92 -18.58
C LYS A 206 4.06 15.15 -19.82
N THR A 207 5.31 14.75 -19.87
CA THR A 207 5.90 14.10 -21.06
C THR A 207 5.87 12.58 -20.98
N LEU A 208 5.62 12.02 -19.82
CA LEU A 208 5.69 10.59 -19.50
C LEU A 208 7.09 9.97 -19.73
N MET A 209 8.12 10.80 -19.85
CA MET A 209 9.49 10.32 -19.99
C MET A 209 9.98 9.76 -18.64
N VAL A 210 10.45 8.51 -18.67
CA VAL A 210 11.08 7.90 -17.50
C VAL A 210 12.37 8.63 -17.19
N LYS A 211 12.49 9.14 -15.97
CA LYS A 211 13.68 9.80 -15.43
C LYS A 211 14.60 8.80 -14.79
N HIS A 212 14.06 8.00 -13.87
CA HIS A 212 14.84 7.05 -13.08
C HIS A 212 14.06 5.76 -12.77
N LYS A 213 14.80 4.69 -12.48
CA LYS A 213 14.30 3.46 -11.86
C LYS A 213 15.23 3.12 -10.70
N TYR A 214 14.71 3.13 -9.50
CA TYR A 214 15.46 2.93 -8.27
C TYR A 214 15.15 1.55 -7.67
N SER A 215 16.18 0.83 -7.25
CA SER A 215 16.00 -0.41 -6.50
C SER A 215 15.49 -0.13 -5.10
N THR A 216 14.47 -0.85 -4.65
CA THR A 216 13.89 -0.73 -3.32
C THR A 216 14.51 -1.67 -2.30
N ALA A 217 15.58 -2.42 -2.65
CA ALA A 217 16.19 -3.39 -1.74
C ALA A 217 16.46 -2.79 -0.34
N PRO A 218 16.07 -3.52 0.74
CA PRO A 218 15.74 -4.94 0.83
C PRO A 218 14.27 -5.31 0.47
N CYS A 219 13.46 -4.36 0.06
CA CYS A 219 12.10 -4.58 -0.43
C CYS A 219 12.15 -5.25 -1.82
N THR A 220 11.44 -6.36 -1.99
CA THR A 220 11.37 -7.09 -3.26
C THR A 220 10.00 -7.07 -3.91
N ASN A 221 8.98 -6.55 -3.20
CA ASN A 221 7.60 -6.54 -3.65
C ASN A 221 6.91 -5.28 -3.09
N PRO A 222 7.24 -4.08 -3.61
CA PRO A 222 6.64 -2.81 -3.19
C PRO A 222 5.17 -2.75 -3.65
N VAL A 223 4.27 -2.33 -2.73
CA VAL A 223 2.82 -2.30 -2.96
C VAL A 223 2.12 -1.13 -2.27
N GLY A 224 2.86 -0.29 -1.63
CA GLY A 224 2.33 0.92 -1.01
C GLY A 224 3.38 2.02 -1.04
N LEU A 225 2.97 3.21 -1.49
CA LEU A 225 3.88 4.32 -1.71
C LEU A 225 3.27 5.62 -1.16
N ALA A 226 3.99 6.24 -0.24
CA ALA A 226 3.68 7.57 0.28
C ALA A 226 4.90 8.48 0.19
N MET A 227 4.69 9.79 0.24
CA MET A 227 5.78 10.74 0.09
C MET A 227 5.71 11.90 1.09
N ASP A 228 6.80 12.13 1.79
CA ASP A 228 7.10 13.42 2.39
C ASP A 228 7.65 14.36 1.30
N LYS A 229 6.77 15.22 0.78
CA LYS A 229 7.11 16.15 -0.31
C LYS A 229 8.11 17.24 0.14
N THR A 230 8.09 17.59 1.42
CA THR A 230 8.95 18.62 2.00
C THR A 230 10.40 18.13 2.07
N ASN A 231 10.60 16.96 2.64
CA ASN A 231 11.92 16.36 2.83
C ASN A 231 12.32 15.43 1.68
N ARG A 232 11.44 15.23 0.69
CA ARG A 232 11.64 14.36 -0.47
C ARG A 232 12.04 12.94 -0.06
N ARG A 233 11.20 12.35 0.79
CA ARG A 233 11.34 10.94 1.20
C ARG A 233 10.13 10.14 0.73
N LEU A 234 10.41 9.00 0.13
CA LEU A 234 9.43 7.99 -0.21
C LEU A 234 9.37 6.96 0.92
N TYR A 235 8.17 6.64 1.36
CA TYR A 235 7.86 5.56 2.27
C TYR A 235 7.24 4.43 1.47
N ILE A 236 7.95 3.31 1.38
CA ILE A 236 7.63 2.19 0.49
C ILE A 236 7.29 0.99 1.35
N ALA A 237 6.03 0.59 1.38
CA ALA A 237 5.59 -0.60 2.10
C ALA A 237 5.65 -1.82 1.18
N CYS A 238 6.26 -2.88 1.68
CA CYS A 238 6.62 -4.05 0.88
C CYS A 238 6.06 -5.32 1.48
N ARG A 239 5.39 -6.12 0.66
CA ARG A 239 4.98 -7.47 1.05
C ARG A 239 6.19 -8.37 1.26
N GLY A 240 6.09 -9.25 2.23
CA GLY A 240 7.07 -10.32 2.43
C GLY A 240 6.92 -11.44 1.40
N LYS A 241 7.94 -12.29 1.31
CA LYS A 241 8.01 -13.41 0.37
C LYS A 241 6.77 -14.30 0.45
N GLY A 242 6.17 -14.58 -0.70
CA GLY A 242 5.01 -15.47 -0.82
C GLY A 242 3.75 -14.90 -0.17
N ARG A 243 3.70 -13.60 0.17
CA ARG A 243 2.59 -12.94 0.85
C ARG A 243 2.23 -13.53 2.23
N THR A 244 3.07 -14.41 2.76
CA THR A 244 2.91 -15.09 4.06
C THR A 244 4.03 -14.76 5.04
N ALA A 245 5.11 -14.16 4.57
CA ALA A 245 6.19 -13.67 5.42
C ALA A 245 5.96 -12.21 5.83
N PRO A 246 6.55 -11.76 6.97
CA PRO A 246 6.58 -10.36 7.34
C PRO A 246 7.20 -9.50 6.24
N GLY A 247 6.67 -8.28 6.08
CA GLY A 247 7.12 -7.29 5.13
C GLY A 247 8.18 -6.35 5.69
N VAL A 248 8.48 -5.31 4.93
CA VAL A 248 9.41 -4.25 5.31
C VAL A 248 8.88 -2.89 4.84
N LEU A 249 9.00 -1.86 5.67
CA LEU A 249 8.86 -0.47 5.30
C LEU A 249 10.24 0.08 4.97
N VAL A 250 10.41 0.63 3.78
CA VAL A 250 11.67 1.24 3.31
C VAL A 250 11.48 2.74 3.22
N VAL A 251 12.49 3.50 3.65
CA VAL A 251 12.58 4.95 3.43
C VAL A 251 13.64 5.22 2.38
N MET A 252 13.26 5.91 1.31
CA MET A 252 14.13 6.20 0.17
C MET A 252 14.21 7.71 -0.06
N ASN A 253 15.40 8.21 -0.35
CA ASN A 253 15.57 9.57 -0.87
C ASN A 253 15.06 9.62 -2.32
N ALA A 254 14.08 10.47 -2.59
CA ALA A 254 13.46 10.59 -3.90
C ALA A 254 14.36 11.23 -4.96
N ASP A 255 15.42 11.94 -4.57
CA ASP A 255 16.29 12.66 -5.49
C ASP A 255 17.39 11.77 -6.11
N ASP A 256 17.83 10.75 -5.37
CA ASP A 256 18.92 9.86 -5.80
C ASP A 256 18.60 8.36 -5.71
N GLY A 257 17.39 8.01 -5.24
CA GLY A 257 16.93 6.64 -5.08
C GLY A 257 17.65 5.83 -3.99
N LYS A 258 18.41 6.49 -3.12
CA LYS A 258 19.13 5.81 -2.04
C LYS A 258 18.16 5.41 -0.93
N VAL A 259 18.15 4.12 -0.60
CA VAL A 259 17.49 3.64 0.63
C VAL A 259 18.29 4.12 1.83
N VAL A 260 17.67 4.91 2.69
CA VAL A 260 18.32 5.53 3.86
C VAL A 260 18.09 4.74 5.14
N THR A 261 16.92 4.11 5.28
CA THR A 261 16.60 3.21 6.39
C THR A 261 15.46 2.26 6.04
N SER A 262 15.23 1.27 6.88
CA SER A 262 14.09 0.36 6.77
C SER A 262 13.69 -0.19 8.13
N ALA A 263 12.43 -0.61 8.26
CA ALA A 263 11.90 -1.21 9.47
C ALA A 263 11.01 -2.42 9.13
N PRO A 264 10.99 -3.49 9.96
CA PRO A 264 10.11 -4.62 9.74
C PRO A 264 8.65 -4.23 9.98
N ILE A 265 7.76 -4.76 9.15
CA ILE A 265 6.31 -4.68 9.31
C ILE A 265 5.71 -6.09 9.33
N ALA A 266 4.41 -6.20 9.60
CA ALA A 266 3.74 -7.51 9.66
C ALA A 266 3.39 -8.03 8.25
N ILE A 267 2.48 -9.00 8.15
CA ILE A 267 2.21 -9.74 6.92
C ILE A 267 1.12 -9.04 6.10
N GLY A 268 1.36 -8.95 4.77
CA GLY A 268 0.32 -8.62 3.80
C GLY A 268 -0.14 -7.16 3.82
N VAL A 269 0.80 -6.22 3.88
CA VAL A 269 0.55 -4.79 3.62
C VAL A 269 0.09 -4.60 2.17
N ASP A 270 -0.77 -3.59 1.93
CA ASP A 270 -1.31 -3.25 0.60
C ASP A 270 -1.55 -1.74 0.44
N GLY A 271 -0.81 -0.96 1.16
CA GLY A 271 -0.84 0.50 1.13
C GLY A 271 -0.02 1.08 2.26
N THR A 272 0.29 2.35 2.17
CA THR A 272 0.90 3.14 3.23
C THR A 272 0.54 4.60 3.05
N VAL A 273 0.46 5.35 4.13
CA VAL A 273 0.25 6.79 4.09
C VAL A 273 1.24 7.48 5.03
N PHE A 274 1.56 8.71 4.70
CA PHE A 274 2.38 9.61 5.50
C PHE A 274 1.55 10.84 5.84
N ASP A 275 1.48 11.18 7.11
CA ASP A 275 0.83 12.40 7.58
C ASP A 275 1.85 13.53 7.69
N PRO A 276 1.80 14.53 6.79
CA PRO A 276 2.74 15.64 6.81
C PRO A 276 2.55 16.57 8.02
N GLY A 277 1.37 16.53 8.66
CA GLY A 277 1.07 17.37 9.83
C GLY A 277 1.71 16.85 11.11
N THR A 278 1.85 15.54 11.24
CA THR A 278 2.39 14.89 12.44
C THR A 278 3.74 14.22 12.21
N GLY A 279 4.10 13.90 10.97
CA GLY A 279 5.28 13.10 10.64
C GLY A 279 5.08 11.59 10.86
N ASP A 280 3.85 11.16 11.07
CA ASP A 280 3.54 9.74 11.32
C ASP A 280 3.33 8.98 9.99
N ILE A 281 3.78 7.73 9.96
CA ILE A 281 3.72 6.81 8.81
C ILE A 281 2.91 5.60 9.23
N PHE A 282 1.92 5.22 8.43
CA PHE A 282 1.01 4.12 8.74
C PHE A 282 1.13 3.02 7.69
N ALA A 283 1.37 1.79 8.13
CA ALA A 283 1.50 0.61 7.29
C ALA A 283 0.51 -0.48 7.78
N PRO A 284 -0.69 -0.57 7.19
CA PRO A 284 -1.68 -1.56 7.55
C PRO A 284 -1.28 -2.94 7.02
N CYS A 285 -1.25 -3.92 7.89
CA CYS A 285 -0.91 -5.29 7.57
C CYS A 285 -2.12 -6.18 7.87
N ARG A 286 -2.56 -6.96 6.88
CA ARG A 286 -3.76 -7.81 6.99
C ARG A 286 -3.68 -8.87 8.08
N ASP A 287 -2.44 -9.25 8.46
CA ASP A 287 -2.17 -10.31 9.44
C ASP A 287 -1.05 -9.87 10.38
N SER A 288 -1.32 -9.89 11.67
CA SER A 288 -0.33 -9.59 12.71
C SER A 288 0.71 -10.69 12.89
N GLY A 289 0.52 -11.85 12.24
CA GLY A 289 1.30 -13.08 12.39
C GLY A 289 0.58 -14.17 13.18
N ASP A 290 -0.65 -13.92 13.63
CA ASP A 290 -1.48 -14.89 14.37
C ASP A 290 -2.53 -15.58 13.49
N GLY A 291 -2.66 -15.16 12.21
CA GLY A 291 -3.66 -15.66 11.27
C GLY A 291 -5.11 -15.29 11.61
N LYS A 292 -5.31 -14.38 12.54
CA LYS A 292 -6.65 -14.02 13.07
C LYS A 292 -6.91 -12.52 13.12
N THR A 293 -5.88 -11.72 13.27
CA THR A 293 -6.00 -10.27 13.44
C THR A 293 -5.05 -9.55 12.51
N GLY A 294 -5.45 -8.37 12.06
CA GLY A 294 -4.57 -7.42 11.40
C GLY A 294 -3.85 -6.51 12.39
N VAL A 295 -2.92 -5.74 11.90
CA VAL A 295 -2.22 -4.71 12.66
C VAL A 295 -1.83 -3.54 11.77
N THR A 296 -2.08 -2.32 12.21
CA THR A 296 -1.48 -1.13 11.61
C THR A 296 -0.21 -0.78 12.36
N LYS A 297 0.93 -0.93 11.68
CA LYS A 297 2.24 -0.50 12.21
C LYS A 297 2.36 1.00 12.00
N ILE A 298 2.68 1.73 13.05
CA ILE A 298 2.82 3.19 13.02
C ILE A 298 4.26 3.55 13.38
N PHE A 299 4.88 4.36 12.52
CA PHE A 299 6.22 4.90 12.72
C PHE A 299 6.14 6.42 12.72
N HIS A 300 7.16 7.07 13.28
CA HIS A 300 7.36 8.50 13.20
C HIS A 300 8.66 8.82 12.47
N ALA A 301 8.64 9.80 11.60
CA ALA A 301 9.84 10.32 10.94
C ALA A 301 10.55 11.28 11.90
N ASP A 302 11.47 10.79 12.73
CA ASP A 302 12.26 11.58 13.68
C ASP A 302 13.14 12.62 12.95
N THR A 303 13.66 12.21 11.80
CA THR A 303 14.36 13.04 10.82
C THR A 303 14.05 12.49 9.43
N PRO A 304 14.38 13.19 8.33
CA PRO A 304 14.16 12.64 6.99
C PRO A 304 14.75 11.26 6.76
N ASP A 305 15.84 10.92 7.43
CA ASP A 305 16.58 9.67 7.24
C ASP A 305 16.42 8.66 8.38
N LYS A 306 15.58 8.97 9.38
CA LYS A 306 15.39 8.11 10.55
C LYS A 306 13.92 8.01 10.92
N ILE A 307 13.44 6.77 11.06
CA ILE A 307 12.11 6.46 11.57
C ILE A 307 12.20 5.67 12.87
N SER A 308 11.25 5.86 13.76
CA SER A 308 11.10 5.08 14.99
C SER A 308 9.70 4.47 15.08
N PRO A 309 9.53 3.26 15.65
CA PRO A 309 8.22 2.68 15.86
C PRO A 309 7.48 3.45 16.96
N VAL A 310 6.20 3.73 16.72
CA VAL A 310 5.32 4.50 17.63
C VAL A 310 4.24 3.60 18.23
N ALA A 311 3.56 2.82 17.39
CA ALA A 311 2.47 1.96 17.84
C ALA A 311 2.27 0.77 16.92
N ASP A 312 1.69 -0.28 17.50
CA ASP A 312 1.10 -1.42 16.83
C ASP A 312 -0.40 -1.43 17.18
N VAL A 313 -1.24 -0.86 16.31
CA VAL A 313 -2.68 -0.82 16.54
C VAL A 313 -3.31 -2.08 15.97
N LYS A 314 -3.87 -2.93 16.84
CA LYS A 314 -4.57 -4.14 16.44
C LYS A 314 -5.83 -3.79 15.63
N THR A 315 -6.00 -4.46 14.49
CA THR A 315 -7.14 -4.31 13.59
C THR A 315 -7.78 -5.67 13.27
N ILE A 316 -8.80 -5.67 12.42
CA ILE A 316 -9.38 -6.91 11.90
C ILE A 316 -8.46 -7.55 10.87
N TYR A 317 -8.53 -8.88 10.76
CA TYR A 317 -7.82 -9.61 9.71
C TYR A 317 -8.27 -9.14 8.32
N GLY A 318 -7.33 -8.94 7.42
CA GLY A 318 -7.62 -8.51 6.05
C GLY A 318 -7.64 -7.01 5.82
N ALA A 319 -7.70 -6.15 6.86
CA ALA A 319 -7.56 -4.70 6.70
C ALA A 319 -6.12 -4.37 6.29
N ARG A 320 -5.93 -3.95 5.03
CA ARG A 320 -4.61 -3.79 4.40
C ARG A 320 -4.45 -2.52 3.57
N THR A 321 -5.56 -1.96 3.08
CA THR A 321 -5.60 -0.68 2.37
C THR A 321 -5.98 0.44 3.32
N ILE A 322 -5.54 1.67 3.04
CA ILE A 322 -5.60 2.78 3.97
C ILE A 322 -5.72 4.12 3.25
N SER A 323 -6.44 5.05 3.84
CA SER A 323 -6.46 6.46 3.43
C SER A 323 -6.32 7.37 4.65
N LEU A 324 -5.71 8.53 4.46
CA LEU A 324 -5.49 9.54 5.51
C LEU A 324 -6.43 10.72 5.30
N ASP A 325 -7.02 11.21 6.38
CA ASP A 325 -7.50 12.59 6.45
C ASP A 325 -6.43 13.48 7.10
N PRO A 326 -5.75 14.34 6.33
CA PRO A 326 -4.70 15.20 6.87
C PRO A 326 -5.23 16.35 7.74
N LYS A 327 -6.56 16.57 7.81
CA LYS A 327 -7.17 17.61 8.65
C LYS A 327 -7.39 17.11 10.08
N THR A 328 -7.82 15.87 10.21
CA THR A 328 -8.06 15.22 11.50
C THR A 328 -6.86 14.43 11.98
N HIS A 329 -5.92 14.11 11.10
CA HIS A 329 -4.78 13.20 11.32
C HIS A 329 -5.24 11.75 11.59
N HIS A 330 -6.45 11.41 11.17
CA HIS A 330 -6.99 10.06 11.28
C HIS A 330 -6.77 9.27 10.01
N VAL A 331 -6.66 7.97 10.16
CA VAL A 331 -6.58 7.06 9.02
C VAL A 331 -7.76 6.09 9.02
N PHE A 332 -8.19 5.74 7.82
CA PHE A 332 -9.34 4.89 7.57
C PHE A 332 -8.90 3.62 6.85
N LEU A 333 -9.31 2.49 7.39
CA LEU A 333 -9.11 1.16 6.81
C LEU A 333 -10.47 0.51 6.58
N ILE A 334 -10.50 -0.50 5.73
CA ILE A 334 -11.71 -1.26 5.42
C ILE A 334 -11.45 -2.75 5.47
N GLY A 335 -12.47 -3.55 5.83
CA GLY A 335 -12.37 -4.99 5.88
C GLY A 335 -13.59 -5.65 6.52
N THR A 336 -13.54 -6.98 6.67
CA THR A 336 -14.56 -7.78 7.35
C THR A 336 -14.06 -8.25 8.71
N GLU A 337 -14.92 -8.26 9.70
CA GLU A 337 -14.58 -8.77 11.05
C GLU A 337 -14.43 -10.30 11.04
N LYS A 338 -15.25 -10.97 10.26
CA LYS A 338 -15.26 -12.43 10.16
C LYS A 338 -14.72 -12.86 8.81
N ASN A 339 -13.87 -13.86 8.82
CA ASN A 339 -13.26 -14.45 7.65
C ASN A 339 -13.20 -15.96 7.84
N ASP A 340 -13.95 -16.71 7.03
CA ASP A 340 -13.99 -18.15 7.13
C ASP A 340 -12.72 -18.78 6.56
N PRO A 341 -12.10 -19.74 7.25
CA PRO A 341 -10.92 -20.40 6.76
C PRO A 341 -11.26 -21.28 5.54
N VAL A 342 -10.45 -21.13 4.49
CA VAL A 342 -10.55 -21.96 3.27
C VAL A 342 -9.54 -23.10 3.37
N ALA A 343 -9.96 -24.30 2.99
CA ALA A 343 -9.08 -25.48 3.00
C ALA A 343 -7.97 -25.35 1.95
N PRO A 344 -6.70 -25.62 2.31
CA PRO A 344 -5.61 -25.65 1.35
C PRO A 344 -5.82 -26.66 0.23
N THR A 345 -5.37 -26.31 -0.97
CA THR A 345 -5.34 -27.20 -2.12
C THR A 345 -3.91 -27.37 -2.64
N ALA A 346 -3.68 -28.35 -3.52
CA ALA A 346 -2.37 -28.52 -4.15
C ALA A 346 -1.97 -27.33 -5.04
N LYS A 347 -2.96 -26.61 -5.59
CA LYS A 347 -2.73 -25.39 -6.39
C LYS A 347 -2.57 -24.15 -5.54
N GLU A 348 -3.25 -24.10 -4.39
CA GLU A 348 -3.24 -22.98 -3.46
C GLU A 348 -3.02 -23.49 -2.03
N PRO A 349 -1.76 -23.68 -1.62
CA PRO A 349 -1.41 -24.24 -0.32
C PRO A 349 -1.69 -23.27 0.84
N HIS A 350 -1.89 -21.98 0.54
CA HIS A 350 -2.16 -20.92 1.53
C HIS A 350 -3.33 -20.04 1.03
N PRO A 351 -4.56 -20.58 0.95
CA PRO A 351 -5.70 -19.84 0.47
C PRO A 351 -6.02 -18.67 1.41
N ARG A 352 -6.54 -17.59 0.83
CA ARG A 352 -7.08 -16.49 1.64
C ARG A 352 -8.36 -16.97 2.33
N PRO A 353 -8.59 -16.58 3.60
CA PRO A 353 -9.87 -16.77 4.22
C PRO A 353 -10.98 -16.09 3.40
N GLU A 354 -12.14 -16.71 3.34
CA GLU A 354 -13.30 -16.15 2.66
C GLU A 354 -13.96 -15.10 3.57
N PRO A 355 -14.10 -13.84 3.14
CA PRO A 355 -14.67 -12.81 3.97
C PRO A 355 -16.20 -12.98 4.13
N ASP A 356 -16.70 -12.80 5.36
CA ASP A 356 -18.14 -12.68 5.61
C ASP A 356 -18.57 -11.23 5.31
N PRO A 357 -19.24 -10.99 4.17
CA PRO A 357 -19.57 -9.63 3.74
C PRO A 357 -20.56 -8.93 4.66
N THR A 358 -21.31 -9.67 5.48
CA THR A 358 -22.25 -9.06 6.46
C THR A 358 -21.53 -8.32 7.58
N THR A 359 -20.23 -8.60 7.78
CA THR A 359 -19.38 -7.99 8.81
C THR A 359 -18.45 -6.90 8.27
N PHE A 360 -18.64 -6.48 7.02
CA PHE A 360 -17.83 -5.42 6.41
C PHE A 360 -17.98 -4.10 7.15
N GLN A 361 -16.87 -3.40 7.37
CA GLN A 361 -16.82 -2.19 8.16
C GLN A 361 -15.65 -1.28 7.79
N VAL A 362 -15.77 -0.01 8.16
CA VAL A 362 -14.66 0.95 8.19
C VAL A 362 -14.09 0.99 9.60
N ILE A 363 -12.78 1.05 9.71
CA ILE A 363 -12.03 1.22 10.95
C ILE A 363 -11.33 2.57 10.87
N GLU A 364 -11.55 3.41 11.86
CA GLU A 364 -10.88 4.69 12.03
C GLU A 364 -9.86 4.60 13.15
N ILE A 365 -8.61 4.98 12.86
CA ILE A 365 -7.51 5.01 13.82
C ILE A 365 -7.07 6.46 14.02
N GLY A 366 -6.93 6.85 15.28
CA GLY A 366 -6.45 8.17 15.72
C GLY A 366 -5.86 8.13 17.12
N LYS A 367 -5.52 9.30 17.66
CA LYS A 367 -5.04 9.47 19.06
C LYS A 367 -6.15 9.78 20.03
#